data_844fd2ffdc74a219b125566e5ad8a24a
#
_entry.id   844fd2ffdc74a219b125566e5ad8a24a
#
_cell.length_a   1.000
_cell.length_b   1.000
_cell.length_c   1.000
_cell.angle_alpha   90.00
_cell.angle_beta   90.00
_cell.angle_gamma   90.00
#
_symmetry.space_group_name_H-M   'P 1'
#
loop_
_entity.id
_entity.type
_entity.pdbx_description
1 polymer ?
#
loop_
_entity_poly.entity_id
_entity_poly.type
_entity_poly.pdbx_seq_one_letter_code
_entity_poly.pdbx_strand_id
1 'polypeptide(L)'
;VSLLDGLEIAVLVPCLNEAAAIGKVVSDFRAALPTATVYVYDNNSTDDTAAVAAAAGAEVRRERRPGKGSVVRRMFQDIEADIYVMVDGDDTYDASVAPALVDQLVAENLDMLVGRRIETHQAAYRAGHRLGNRVLTGLVSSLFGSQIVDMLSGYRVFSRRFAKSFPSFSREFEIETELTVHAFQMRMAIAEVDTKYKERPPGSVSKLRTFRDGWRILVTIMNLMRNERPLLFFSLIGFVFAAVGVGLGIPVVLEWFDTGLVRRFPTAILSSALGVIGVVCVATGLILDLVAHVRRESKRLAYLQHPAPRSKRRAEAIAQREAS
;
A
#
# COMPACT_ATOMS: atom_id res chain seq x y z
N VAL A 1 30.89 10.01 -11.30
CA VAL A 1 30.61 10.19 -9.86
C VAL A 1 29.13 9.93 -9.65
N SER A 2 28.82 8.90 -8.87
CA SER A 2 27.43 8.44 -8.68
C SER A 2 26.59 9.54 -7.97
N LEU A 3 25.33 9.70 -8.37
CA LEU A 3 24.34 10.52 -7.64
C LEU A 3 24.09 10.00 -6.21
N LEU A 4 24.55 8.78 -5.93
CA LEU A 4 24.40 8.09 -4.64
C LEU A 4 25.47 8.50 -3.62
N ASP A 5 26.53 9.24 -4.03
CA ASP A 5 27.61 9.61 -3.13
C ASP A 5 27.08 10.50 -1.97
N GLY A 6 27.22 9.99 -0.77
CA GLY A 6 26.85 10.69 0.48
C GLY A 6 25.37 10.53 0.89
N LEU A 7 24.57 9.68 0.22
CA LEU A 7 23.23 9.28 0.66
C LEU A 7 23.32 8.03 1.56
N GLU A 8 22.56 8.04 2.63
CA GLU A 8 22.33 6.87 3.47
C GLU A 8 21.21 6.03 2.86
N ILE A 9 21.57 4.83 2.37
CA ILE A 9 20.64 3.90 1.73
C ILE A 9 20.43 2.70 2.64
N ALA A 10 19.16 2.38 2.92
CA ALA A 10 18.75 1.20 3.66
C ALA A 10 18.00 0.24 2.75
N VAL A 11 18.47 -1.02 2.65
CA VAL A 11 17.73 -2.11 2.00
C VAL A 11 16.91 -2.81 3.07
N LEU A 12 15.61 -2.90 2.87
CA LEU A 12 14.63 -3.42 3.83
C LEU A 12 14.07 -4.75 3.34
N VAL A 13 14.33 -5.83 4.05
CA VAL A 13 13.92 -7.19 3.65
C VAL A 13 13.04 -7.80 4.76
N PRO A 14 11.71 -7.72 4.64
CA PRO A 14 10.80 -8.43 5.53
C PRO A 14 10.84 -9.94 5.24
N CYS A 15 11.08 -10.77 6.27
CA CYS A 15 11.26 -12.22 6.12
C CYS A 15 10.36 -13.02 7.05
N LEU A 16 9.87 -14.16 6.51
CA LEU A 16 9.22 -15.21 7.27
C LEU A 16 9.46 -16.55 6.58
N ASN A 17 10.30 -17.43 7.17
CA ASN A 17 10.64 -18.74 6.61
C ASN A 17 11.18 -18.66 5.18
N GLU A 18 12.30 -17.96 5.01
CA GLU A 18 13.00 -17.76 3.72
C GLU A 18 14.49 -18.16 3.80
N ALA A 19 14.82 -19.10 4.69
CA ALA A 19 16.22 -19.55 4.90
C ALA A 19 16.90 -20.00 3.59
N ALA A 20 16.14 -20.58 2.65
CA ALA A 20 16.66 -21.06 1.37
C ALA A 20 17.09 -19.93 0.41
N ALA A 21 16.55 -18.72 0.55
CA ALA A 21 16.74 -17.62 -0.40
C ALA A 21 17.47 -16.41 0.21
N ILE A 22 17.26 -16.13 1.50
CA ILE A 22 17.66 -14.87 2.13
C ILE A 22 19.17 -14.60 2.05
N GLY A 23 20.01 -15.64 2.17
CA GLY A 23 21.46 -15.49 2.08
C GLY A 23 21.90 -14.89 0.73
N LYS A 24 21.29 -15.39 -0.35
CA LYS A 24 21.56 -14.89 -1.71
C LYS A 24 21.04 -13.46 -1.88
N VAL A 25 19.81 -13.18 -1.43
CA VAL A 25 19.20 -11.83 -1.50
C VAL A 25 20.10 -10.80 -0.80
N VAL A 26 20.57 -11.08 0.41
CA VAL A 26 21.47 -10.19 1.15
C VAL A 26 22.77 -9.97 0.39
N SER A 27 23.40 -11.04 -0.12
CA SER A 27 24.66 -10.96 -0.85
C SER A 27 24.52 -10.16 -2.15
N ASP A 28 23.46 -10.38 -2.91
CA ASP A 28 23.20 -9.70 -4.18
C ASP A 28 22.95 -8.19 -3.96
N PHE A 29 22.16 -7.80 -2.95
CA PHE A 29 21.92 -6.39 -2.66
C PHE A 29 23.15 -5.68 -2.09
N ARG A 30 23.98 -6.36 -1.29
CA ARG A 30 25.27 -5.80 -0.83
C ARG A 30 26.25 -5.61 -1.98
N ALA A 31 26.24 -6.49 -2.98
CA ALA A 31 27.05 -6.32 -4.18
C ALA A 31 26.54 -5.18 -5.06
N ALA A 32 25.22 -5.06 -5.23
CA ALA A 32 24.59 -4.01 -6.07
C ALA A 32 24.68 -2.62 -5.44
N LEU A 33 24.54 -2.51 -4.13
CA LEU A 33 24.57 -1.25 -3.36
C LEU A 33 25.61 -1.35 -2.22
N PRO A 34 26.93 -1.25 -2.52
CA PRO A 34 27.98 -1.49 -1.53
C PRO A 34 27.98 -0.53 -0.33
N THR A 35 27.42 0.66 -0.49
CA THR A 35 27.30 1.69 0.57
C THR A 35 26.03 1.54 1.40
N ALA A 36 25.08 0.68 0.99
CA ALA A 36 23.82 0.50 1.68
C ALA A 36 23.95 -0.50 2.84
N THR A 37 23.20 -0.27 3.91
CA THR A 37 23.01 -1.26 4.95
C THR A 37 21.79 -2.13 4.62
N VAL A 38 21.97 -3.45 4.63
CA VAL A 38 20.88 -4.41 4.41
C VAL A 38 20.31 -4.81 5.76
N TYR A 39 19.04 -4.46 5.99
CA TYR A 39 18.26 -4.80 7.17
C TYR A 39 17.32 -5.95 6.87
N VAL A 40 17.45 -7.04 7.59
CA VAL A 40 16.51 -8.18 7.54
C VAL A 40 15.68 -8.18 8.81
N TYR A 41 14.36 -8.10 8.67
CA TYR A 41 13.44 -8.20 9.80
C TYR A 41 12.77 -9.56 9.78
N ASP A 42 13.16 -10.40 10.74
CA ASP A 42 12.55 -11.71 10.95
C ASP A 42 11.19 -11.58 11.64
N ASN A 43 10.15 -12.08 10.99
CA ASN A 43 8.78 -12.04 11.50
C ASN A 43 8.32 -13.40 12.04
N ASN A 44 9.03 -13.88 13.07
CA ASN A 44 8.76 -15.16 13.72
C ASN A 44 8.99 -16.37 12.80
N SER A 45 10.09 -16.42 12.08
CA SER A 45 10.52 -17.61 11.34
C SER A 45 10.74 -18.77 12.29
N THR A 46 10.44 -19.97 11.80
CA THR A 46 10.65 -21.25 12.47
C THR A 46 11.83 -22.02 11.90
N ASP A 47 12.44 -21.49 10.86
CA ASP A 47 13.66 -21.99 10.20
C ASP A 47 14.87 -21.09 10.53
N ASP A 48 16.01 -21.35 9.88
CA ASP A 48 17.27 -20.64 10.11
C ASP A 48 17.38 -19.29 9.38
N THR A 49 16.25 -18.68 8.96
CA THR A 49 16.23 -17.41 8.19
C THR A 49 17.10 -16.33 8.83
N ALA A 50 16.97 -16.09 10.13
CA ALA A 50 17.73 -15.06 10.84
C ALA A 50 19.23 -15.34 10.87
N ALA A 51 19.63 -16.60 11.11
CA ALA A 51 21.04 -17.01 11.14
C ALA A 51 21.69 -16.89 9.76
N VAL A 52 20.99 -17.34 8.72
CA VAL A 52 21.49 -17.27 7.32
C VAL A 52 21.63 -15.81 6.88
N ALA A 53 20.67 -14.95 7.20
CA ALA A 53 20.75 -13.52 6.88
C ALA A 53 21.94 -12.84 7.57
N ALA A 54 22.16 -13.12 8.86
CA ALA A 54 23.29 -12.57 9.61
C ALA A 54 24.64 -13.05 9.06
N ALA A 55 24.74 -14.34 8.72
CA ALA A 55 25.94 -14.90 8.10
C ALA A 55 26.27 -14.28 6.74
N ALA A 56 25.24 -13.86 5.97
CA ALA A 56 25.40 -13.14 4.72
C ALA A 56 25.76 -11.65 4.91
N GLY A 57 25.77 -11.15 6.15
CA GLY A 57 26.19 -9.80 6.53
C GLY A 57 25.06 -8.78 6.58
N ALA A 58 23.83 -9.20 6.79
CA ALA A 58 22.71 -8.32 7.07
C ALA A 58 22.67 -7.91 8.55
N GLU A 59 22.13 -6.70 8.83
CA GLU A 59 21.69 -6.35 10.16
C GLU A 59 20.32 -6.98 10.41
N VAL A 60 20.28 -8.01 11.28
CA VAL A 60 19.07 -8.77 11.55
C VAL A 60 18.35 -8.21 12.77
N ARG A 61 17.06 -7.88 12.62
CA ARG A 61 16.17 -7.46 13.70
C ARG A 61 14.93 -8.34 13.73
N ARG A 62 14.21 -8.36 14.83
CA ARG A 62 13.01 -9.17 15.00
C ARG A 62 11.77 -8.33 15.22
N GLU A 63 10.71 -8.61 14.45
CA GLU A 63 9.36 -8.09 14.73
C GLU A 63 8.47 -9.24 15.22
N ARG A 64 8.03 -9.13 16.47
CA ARG A 64 7.22 -10.17 17.13
C ARG A 64 5.76 -10.17 16.69
N ARG A 65 5.24 -9.01 16.25
CA ARG A 65 3.87 -8.92 15.76
C ARG A 65 3.80 -9.54 14.37
N PRO A 66 2.96 -10.57 14.17
CA PRO A 66 2.89 -11.24 12.87
C PRO A 66 2.33 -10.31 11.79
N GLY A 67 2.79 -10.55 10.56
CA GLY A 67 2.32 -9.89 9.34
C GLY A 67 3.28 -8.86 8.76
N LYS A 68 3.42 -8.87 7.43
CA LYS A 68 4.35 -8.01 6.66
C LYS A 68 4.14 -6.52 6.95
N GLY A 69 2.88 -6.08 7.11
CA GLY A 69 2.57 -4.70 7.45
C GLY A 69 3.13 -4.27 8.81
N SER A 70 3.15 -5.16 9.81
CA SER A 70 3.79 -4.89 11.11
C SER A 70 5.30 -4.71 10.97
N VAL A 71 5.91 -5.54 10.12
CA VAL A 71 7.35 -5.47 9.82
C VAL A 71 7.71 -4.17 9.12
N VAL A 72 7.03 -3.82 8.04
CA VAL A 72 7.31 -2.59 7.26
C VAL A 72 7.16 -1.34 8.14
N ARG A 73 6.10 -1.28 8.96
CA ARG A 73 5.94 -0.21 9.93
C ARG A 73 7.14 -0.09 10.88
N ARG A 74 7.58 -1.23 11.43
CA ARG A 74 8.71 -1.28 12.34
C ARG A 74 10.01 -0.82 11.67
N MET A 75 10.25 -1.26 10.43
CA MET A 75 11.40 -0.82 9.63
C MET A 75 11.43 0.69 9.45
N PHE A 76 10.30 1.30 9.05
CA PHE A 76 10.23 2.76 8.85
C PHE A 76 10.35 3.55 10.17
N GLN A 77 10.03 2.95 11.30
CA GLN A 77 10.22 3.56 12.62
C GLN A 77 11.66 3.49 13.10
N ASP A 78 12.29 2.32 12.99
CA ASP A 78 13.57 2.03 13.61
C ASP A 78 14.77 2.46 12.78
N ILE A 79 14.60 2.60 11.45
CA ILE A 79 15.69 2.85 10.52
C ILE A 79 15.64 4.30 10.06
N GLU A 80 16.76 5.00 10.18
CA GLU A 80 16.98 6.32 9.61
C GLU A 80 17.86 6.17 8.36
N ALA A 81 17.34 6.64 7.22
CA ALA A 81 18.06 6.67 5.95
C ALA A 81 17.48 7.76 5.04
N ASP A 82 18.21 8.14 4.00
CA ASP A 82 17.72 9.07 2.98
C ASP A 82 16.83 8.35 1.96
N ILE A 83 17.20 7.11 1.63
CA ILE A 83 16.51 6.25 0.66
C ILE A 83 16.28 4.87 1.28
N TYR A 84 15.11 4.33 1.06
CA TYR A 84 14.70 2.99 1.49
C TYR A 84 14.40 2.12 0.29
N VAL A 85 15.09 0.99 0.15
CA VAL A 85 14.85 -0.01 -0.90
C VAL A 85 14.18 -1.21 -0.26
N MET A 86 12.89 -1.40 -0.45
CA MET A 86 12.15 -2.54 0.06
C MET A 86 12.09 -3.65 -0.99
N VAL A 87 12.35 -4.88 -0.56
CA VAL A 87 12.31 -6.08 -1.41
C VAL A 87 11.92 -7.30 -0.60
N ASP A 88 11.24 -8.28 -1.23
CA ASP A 88 10.91 -9.55 -0.59
C ASP A 88 12.15 -10.45 -0.46
N GLY A 89 12.19 -11.28 0.59
CA GLY A 89 13.33 -12.16 0.90
C GLY A 89 13.40 -13.47 0.12
N ASP A 90 12.59 -13.64 -0.94
CA ASP A 90 12.37 -14.90 -1.67
C ASP A 90 13.15 -15.06 -2.98
N ASP A 91 14.12 -14.19 -3.24
CA ASP A 91 14.99 -14.14 -4.45
C ASP A 91 14.22 -14.04 -5.78
N THR A 92 13.01 -13.45 -5.76
CA THR A 92 12.23 -13.29 -6.99
C THR A 92 12.58 -12.00 -7.75
N TYR A 93 13.22 -11.03 -7.11
CA TYR A 93 13.59 -9.74 -7.70
C TYR A 93 15.07 -9.65 -8.03
N ASP A 94 15.39 -8.89 -9.08
CA ASP A 94 16.76 -8.67 -9.55
C ASP A 94 17.42 -7.50 -8.78
N ALA A 95 18.40 -7.80 -7.94
CA ALA A 95 19.13 -6.80 -7.19
C ALA A 95 19.98 -5.88 -8.08
N SER A 96 20.42 -6.34 -9.26
CA SER A 96 21.32 -5.60 -10.15
C SER A 96 20.73 -4.27 -10.66
N VAL A 97 19.40 -4.14 -10.66
CA VAL A 97 18.70 -2.92 -11.06
C VAL A 97 18.56 -1.91 -9.93
N ALA A 98 18.84 -2.27 -8.68
CA ALA A 98 18.66 -1.39 -7.53
C ALA A 98 19.40 -0.04 -7.65
N PRO A 99 20.66 0.04 -8.12
CA PRO A 99 21.34 1.33 -8.29
C PRO A 99 20.59 2.26 -9.24
N ALA A 100 20.12 1.74 -10.39
CA ALA A 100 19.39 2.53 -11.38
C ALA A 100 18.04 3.03 -10.83
N LEU A 101 17.32 2.20 -10.03
CA LEU A 101 16.07 2.62 -9.38
C LEU A 101 16.31 3.74 -8.36
N VAL A 102 17.39 3.65 -7.58
CA VAL A 102 17.75 4.70 -6.61
C VAL A 102 18.19 5.98 -7.33
N ASP A 103 19.04 5.88 -8.36
CA ASP A 103 19.48 7.01 -9.17
C ASP A 103 18.27 7.74 -9.79
N GLN A 104 17.31 7.01 -10.36
CA GLN A 104 16.10 7.58 -10.95
C GLN A 104 15.24 8.29 -9.91
N LEU A 105 15.03 7.68 -8.73
CA LEU A 105 14.26 8.30 -7.64
C LEU A 105 14.87 9.65 -7.25
N VAL A 106 16.20 9.73 -7.14
CA VAL A 106 16.89 10.97 -6.78
C VAL A 106 16.88 11.98 -7.94
N ALA A 107 17.15 11.54 -9.17
CA ALA A 107 17.22 12.41 -10.34
C ALA A 107 15.88 13.08 -10.67
N GLU A 108 14.79 12.31 -10.59
CA GLU A 108 13.43 12.79 -10.87
C GLU A 108 12.72 13.33 -9.63
N ASN A 109 13.39 13.31 -8.46
CA ASN A 109 12.83 13.78 -7.18
C ASN A 109 11.52 13.07 -6.80
N LEU A 110 11.49 11.74 -7.02
CA LEU A 110 10.34 10.91 -6.71
C LEU A 110 10.22 10.60 -5.21
N ASP A 111 9.02 10.28 -4.77
CA ASP A 111 8.74 9.81 -3.42
C ASP A 111 8.65 8.30 -3.33
N MET A 112 8.17 7.67 -4.40
CA MET A 112 8.11 6.24 -4.53
C MET A 112 8.38 5.83 -5.98
N LEU A 113 9.19 4.78 -6.15
CA LEU A 113 9.40 4.10 -7.41
C LEU A 113 9.05 2.63 -7.23
N VAL A 114 8.23 2.09 -8.12
CA VAL A 114 7.76 0.70 -8.09
C VAL A 114 8.45 -0.11 -9.16
N GLY A 115 9.12 -1.20 -8.79
CA GLY A 115 9.61 -2.18 -9.72
C GLY A 115 8.45 -3.05 -10.23
N ARG A 116 7.93 -2.74 -11.43
CA ARG A 116 6.85 -3.51 -12.07
C ARG A 116 7.38 -4.87 -12.52
N ARG A 117 6.67 -5.94 -12.13
CA ARG A 117 7.08 -7.30 -12.46
C ARG A 117 6.80 -7.63 -13.92
N ILE A 118 7.86 -7.85 -14.70
CA ILE A 118 7.75 -8.46 -16.03
C ILE A 118 8.10 -9.92 -15.89
N GLU A 119 7.13 -10.79 -16.15
CA GLU A 119 7.33 -12.24 -16.10
C GLU A 119 8.21 -12.71 -17.27
N THR A 120 9.24 -13.44 -16.93
CA THR A 120 10.14 -14.08 -17.92
C THR A 120 9.55 -15.39 -18.45
N HIS A 121 8.58 -16.01 -17.76
CA HIS A 121 7.91 -17.25 -18.15
C HIS A 121 6.40 -17.24 -17.82
N GLN A 122 5.56 -17.70 -18.77
CA GLN A 122 4.09 -17.67 -18.70
C GLN A 122 3.45 -18.62 -17.66
N ALA A 123 4.21 -19.43 -16.93
CA ALA A 123 3.67 -20.52 -16.11
C ALA A 123 3.34 -20.14 -14.67
N ALA A 124 3.81 -19.03 -14.14
CA ALA A 124 3.80 -18.76 -12.69
C ALA A 124 2.52 -18.07 -12.17
N TYR A 125 1.65 -17.52 -13.02
CA TYR A 125 0.49 -16.75 -12.57
C TYR A 125 -0.84 -17.48 -12.78
N ARG A 126 -1.52 -17.83 -11.68
CA ARG A 126 -2.91 -18.33 -11.73
C ARG A 126 -3.86 -17.23 -12.21
N ALA A 127 -4.76 -17.55 -13.14
CA ALA A 127 -5.70 -16.60 -13.78
C ALA A 127 -6.49 -15.71 -12.78
N GLY A 128 -6.82 -16.23 -11.60
CA GLY A 128 -7.51 -15.49 -10.52
C GLY A 128 -6.73 -14.33 -9.94
N HIS A 129 -5.39 -14.43 -9.87
CA HIS A 129 -4.54 -13.33 -9.36
C HIS A 129 -4.47 -12.16 -10.33
N ARG A 130 -4.43 -12.42 -11.63
CA ARG A 130 -4.45 -11.35 -12.66
C ARG A 130 -5.75 -10.56 -12.63
N LEU A 131 -6.87 -11.25 -12.48
CA LEU A 131 -8.17 -10.58 -12.37
C LEU A 131 -8.26 -9.73 -11.09
N GLY A 132 -7.87 -10.30 -9.95
CA GLY A 132 -7.88 -9.60 -8.66
C GLY A 132 -7.00 -8.35 -8.67
N ASN A 133 -5.76 -8.45 -9.17
CA ASN A 133 -4.86 -7.30 -9.30
C ASN A 133 -5.44 -6.24 -10.26
N ARG A 134 -6.00 -6.65 -11.41
CA ARG A 134 -6.61 -5.71 -12.37
C ARG A 134 -7.83 -5.00 -11.80
N VAL A 135 -8.71 -5.70 -11.08
CA VAL A 135 -9.90 -5.12 -10.45
C VAL A 135 -9.49 -4.15 -9.34
N LEU A 136 -8.55 -4.52 -8.47
CA LEU A 136 -8.05 -3.67 -7.41
C LEU A 136 -7.36 -2.43 -7.98
N THR A 137 -6.45 -2.61 -8.94
CA THR A 137 -5.75 -1.51 -9.61
C THR A 137 -6.73 -0.59 -10.34
N GLY A 138 -7.70 -1.15 -11.07
CA GLY A 138 -8.74 -0.38 -11.77
C GLY A 138 -9.59 0.46 -10.82
N LEU A 139 -9.98 -0.11 -9.68
CA LEU A 139 -10.73 0.62 -8.65
C LEU A 139 -9.91 1.76 -8.05
N VAL A 140 -8.66 1.48 -7.64
CA VAL A 140 -7.79 2.51 -7.05
C VAL A 140 -7.49 3.59 -8.06
N SER A 141 -7.22 3.24 -9.33
CA SER A 141 -7.05 4.23 -10.41
C SER A 141 -8.30 5.09 -10.62
N SER A 142 -9.48 4.49 -10.55
CA SER A 142 -10.77 5.21 -10.64
C SER A 142 -10.98 6.17 -9.45
N LEU A 143 -10.59 5.77 -8.25
CA LEU A 143 -10.77 6.57 -7.02
C LEU A 143 -9.77 7.71 -6.90
N PHE A 144 -8.54 7.53 -7.40
CA PHE A 144 -7.43 8.47 -7.18
C PHE A 144 -6.90 9.12 -8.47
N GLY A 145 -7.38 8.69 -9.65
CA GLY A 145 -7.03 9.31 -10.94
C GLY A 145 -5.59 9.05 -11.41
N SER A 146 -4.89 8.06 -10.84
CA SER A 146 -3.51 7.72 -11.16
C SER A 146 -3.39 6.32 -11.73
N GLN A 147 -2.44 6.11 -12.64
CA GLN A 147 -2.20 4.82 -13.27
C GLN A 147 -0.93 4.19 -12.67
N ILE A 148 -1.09 3.23 -11.79
CA ILE A 148 -0.06 2.24 -11.45
C ILE A 148 -0.55 0.90 -11.99
N VAL A 149 0.34 0.14 -12.63
CA VAL A 149 -0.01 -1.14 -13.27
C VAL A 149 0.18 -2.30 -12.30
N ASP A 150 1.25 -2.29 -11.49
CA ASP A 150 1.54 -3.36 -10.52
C ASP A 150 1.52 -2.87 -9.07
N MET A 151 0.31 -2.76 -8.51
CA MET A 151 0.12 -2.34 -7.12
C MET A 151 0.65 -3.33 -6.08
N LEU A 152 0.80 -4.59 -6.45
CA LEU A 152 1.18 -5.67 -5.53
C LEU A 152 2.66 -6.03 -5.61
N SER A 153 3.48 -5.25 -6.34
CA SER A 153 4.92 -5.44 -6.34
C SER A 153 5.53 -5.15 -4.96
N GLY A 154 6.34 -6.08 -4.46
CA GLY A 154 7.12 -5.93 -3.23
C GLY A 154 8.44 -5.18 -3.44
N TYR A 155 8.86 -4.92 -4.68
CA TYR A 155 10.07 -4.18 -4.97
C TYR A 155 9.79 -2.70 -5.12
N ARG A 156 10.18 -1.92 -4.14
CA ARG A 156 9.89 -0.47 -4.09
C ARG A 156 11.07 0.32 -3.54
N VAL A 157 11.26 1.51 -4.07
CA VAL A 157 12.22 2.49 -3.53
C VAL A 157 11.44 3.68 -3.02
N PHE A 158 11.78 4.16 -1.82
CA PHE A 158 11.08 5.27 -1.17
C PHE A 158 12.04 6.37 -0.74
N SER A 159 11.57 7.60 -0.79
CA SER A 159 12.22 8.73 -0.15
C SER A 159 12.01 8.71 1.37
N ARG A 160 12.88 9.40 2.13
CA ARG A 160 12.72 9.58 3.58
C ARG A 160 11.38 10.20 3.93
N ARG A 161 10.94 11.23 3.20
CA ARG A 161 9.68 11.92 3.47
C ARG A 161 8.46 11.00 3.24
N PHE A 162 8.53 10.07 2.27
CA PHE A 162 7.53 9.02 2.13
C PHE A 162 7.50 8.12 3.36
N ALA A 163 8.63 7.50 3.71
CA ALA A 163 8.72 6.52 4.79
C ALA A 163 8.26 7.11 6.14
N LYS A 164 8.66 8.34 6.45
CA LYS A 164 8.34 9.00 7.72
C LYS A 164 6.94 9.61 7.78
N SER A 165 6.29 9.83 6.65
CA SER A 165 4.87 10.26 6.61
C SER A 165 3.87 9.11 6.50
N PHE A 166 4.34 7.86 6.37
CA PHE A 166 3.49 6.69 6.17
C PHE A 166 2.98 6.12 7.50
N PRO A 167 1.70 6.32 7.83
CA PRO A 167 1.09 5.75 9.03
C PRO A 167 0.52 4.37 8.73
N SER A 168 1.34 3.32 8.71
CA SER A 168 0.87 1.96 8.43
C SER A 168 -0.20 1.49 9.42
N PHE A 169 -1.34 1.06 8.92
CA PHE A 169 -2.45 0.51 9.70
C PHE A 169 -2.67 -0.97 9.44
N SER A 170 -2.28 -1.49 8.26
CA SER A 170 -2.49 -2.88 7.90
C SER A 170 -1.56 -3.82 8.67
N ARG A 171 -2.06 -5.05 8.90
CA ARG A 171 -1.31 -6.08 9.61
C ARG A 171 -0.69 -7.12 8.68
N GLU A 172 -1.21 -7.28 7.45
CA GLU A 172 -0.86 -8.37 6.54
C GLU A 172 -0.35 -7.87 5.15
N PHE A 173 -0.53 -8.68 4.12
CA PHE A 173 -0.10 -8.45 2.73
C PHE A 173 -0.79 -7.28 2.00
N GLU A 174 -1.68 -6.58 2.67
CA GLU A 174 -2.35 -5.37 2.14
C GLU A 174 -1.42 -4.14 2.17
N ILE A 175 -0.21 -4.31 2.70
CA ILE A 175 0.74 -3.21 2.89
C ILE A 175 1.14 -2.57 1.54
N GLU A 176 1.30 -3.33 0.46
CA GLU A 176 1.64 -2.81 -0.85
C GLU A 176 0.53 -1.90 -1.40
N THR A 177 -0.73 -2.28 -1.16
CA THR A 177 -1.89 -1.45 -1.48
C THR A 177 -1.93 -0.17 -0.65
N GLU A 178 -1.68 -0.27 0.67
CA GLU A 178 -1.61 0.91 1.54
C GLU A 178 -0.51 1.89 1.15
N LEU A 179 0.69 1.40 0.83
CA LEU A 179 1.80 2.22 0.33
C LEU A 179 1.41 3.00 -0.92
N THR A 180 0.75 2.33 -1.87
CA THR A 180 0.30 2.96 -3.12
C THR A 180 -0.81 3.98 -2.86
N VAL A 181 -1.80 3.63 -2.05
CA VAL A 181 -2.89 4.53 -1.68
C VAL A 181 -2.38 5.76 -0.93
N HIS A 182 -1.41 5.60 -0.04
CA HIS A 182 -0.76 6.72 0.64
C HIS A 182 -0.10 7.68 -0.33
N ALA A 183 0.67 7.16 -1.31
CA ALA A 183 1.29 7.97 -2.35
C ALA A 183 0.25 8.80 -3.13
N PHE A 184 -0.86 8.17 -3.52
CA PHE A 184 -1.93 8.85 -4.25
C PHE A 184 -2.67 9.90 -3.42
N GLN A 185 -3.00 9.60 -2.16
CA GLN A 185 -3.64 10.54 -1.25
C GLN A 185 -2.84 11.81 -1.07
N MET A 186 -1.55 11.64 -0.93
CA MET A 186 -0.60 12.73 -0.73
C MET A 186 -0.19 13.43 -2.05
N ARG A 187 -0.65 12.92 -3.21
CA ARG A 187 -0.23 13.37 -4.54
C ARG A 187 1.29 13.41 -4.68
N MET A 188 1.94 12.36 -4.17
CA MET A 188 3.39 12.23 -4.24
C MET A 188 3.86 11.94 -5.66
N ALA A 189 5.09 12.32 -5.98
CA ALA A 189 5.74 11.98 -7.24
C ALA A 189 6.09 10.48 -7.25
N ILE A 190 5.51 9.73 -8.17
CA ILE A 190 5.67 8.28 -8.27
C ILE A 190 5.98 7.87 -9.71
N ALA A 191 6.76 6.80 -9.88
CA ALA A 191 7.03 6.18 -11.16
C ALA A 191 7.01 4.65 -11.05
N GLU A 192 6.88 3.97 -12.19
CA GLU A 192 7.07 2.53 -12.33
C GLU A 192 8.19 2.24 -13.32
N VAL A 193 8.99 1.23 -13.01
CA VAL A 193 10.07 0.73 -13.88
C VAL A 193 9.92 -0.77 -14.02
N ASP A 194 10.07 -1.25 -15.24
CA ASP A 194 10.01 -2.67 -15.53
C ASP A 194 11.19 -3.40 -14.93
N THR A 195 10.92 -4.40 -14.11
CA THR A 195 11.92 -5.24 -13.46
C THR A 195 11.66 -6.71 -13.76
N LYS A 196 12.72 -7.47 -13.99
CA LYS A 196 12.63 -8.91 -14.20
C LYS A 196 12.16 -9.58 -12.91
N TYR A 197 11.14 -10.43 -13.04
CA TYR A 197 10.61 -11.24 -11.95
C TYR A 197 10.94 -12.71 -12.21
N LYS A 198 11.69 -13.33 -11.30
CA LYS A 198 12.14 -14.71 -11.38
C LYS A 198 11.16 -15.66 -10.68
N GLU A 199 11.19 -16.92 -11.05
CA GLU A 199 10.52 -17.96 -10.27
C GLU A 199 11.23 -18.16 -8.92
N ARG A 200 10.44 -18.50 -7.90
CA ARG A 200 10.99 -18.80 -6.57
C ARG A 200 11.90 -20.01 -6.61
N PRO A 201 13.01 -20.00 -5.86
CA PRO A 201 13.86 -21.17 -5.75
C PRO A 201 13.10 -22.36 -5.14
N PRO A 202 13.47 -23.62 -5.48
CA PRO A 202 12.90 -24.81 -4.88
C PRO A 202 12.99 -24.77 -3.34
N GLY A 203 11.87 -25.00 -2.65
CA GLY A 203 11.78 -24.95 -1.19
C GLY A 203 11.07 -23.72 -0.63
N SER A 204 10.87 -22.65 -1.39
CA SER A 204 10.04 -21.51 -1.00
C SER A 204 8.59 -21.72 -1.46
N VAL A 205 7.64 -21.74 -0.53
CA VAL A 205 6.22 -22.04 -0.82
C VAL A 205 5.39 -20.77 -0.85
N SER A 206 4.65 -20.55 -1.94
CA SER A 206 3.69 -19.45 -2.03
C SER A 206 2.59 -19.60 -0.98
N LYS A 207 2.41 -18.60 -0.13
CA LYS A 207 1.44 -18.57 0.98
C LYS A 207 0.03 -18.16 0.53
N LEU A 208 -0.22 -17.96 -0.78
CA LEU A 208 -1.47 -17.44 -1.35
C LEU A 208 -2.46 -18.57 -1.71
N ARG A 209 -3.76 -18.41 -1.33
CA ARG A 209 -4.87 -19.35 -1.60
C ARG A 209 -6.02 -18.65 -2.34
N THR A 210 -6.39 -19.14 -3.53
CA THR A 210 -7.20 -18.46 -4.56
C THR A 210 -8.59 -17.98 -4.12
N PHE A 211 -9.38 -18.78 -3.37
CA PHE A 211 -10.74 -18.37 -2.94
C PHE A 211 -10.73 -17.41 -1.76
N ARG A 212 -9.82 -17.62 -0.81
CA ARG A 212 -9.67 -16.75 0.36
C ARG A 212 -9.10 -15.38 -0.03
N ASP A 213 -8.34 -15.33 -1.11
CA ASP A 213 -7.75 -14.11 -1.63
C ASP A 213 -8.79 -13.23 -2.36
N GLY A 214 -9.74 -13.81 -3.09
CA GLY A 214 -10.84 -13.07 -3.70
C GLY A 214 -11.73 -12.36 -2.66
N TRP A 215 -12.06 -13.04 -1.55
CA TRP A 215 -12.80 -12.43 -0.44
C TRP A 215 -11.98 -11.33 0.25
N ARG A 216 -10.68 -11.55 0.46
CA ARG A 216 -9.77 -10.53 1.00
C ARG A 216 -9.72 -9.29 0.12
N ILE A 217 -9.59 -9.45 -1.20
CA ILE A 217 -9.61 -8.32 -2.14
C ILE A 217 -10.91 -7.54 -2.00
N LEU A 218 -12.06 -8.19 -1.94
CA LEU A 218 -13.34 -7.52 -1.75
C LEU A 218 -13.39 -6.75 -0.42
N VAL A 219 -12.95 -7.37 0.68
CA VAL A 219 -12.88 -6.71 2.00
C VAL A 219 -11.92 -5.52 1.97
N THR A 220 -10.76 -5.66 1.31
CA THR A 220 -9.80 -4.56 1.15
C THR A 220 -10.40 -3.41 0.37
N ILE A 221 -11.11 -3.68 -0.73
CA ILE A 221 -11.84 -2.69 -1.52
C ILE A 221 -12.87 -1.96 -0.65
N MET A 222 -13.70 -2.70 0.09
CA MET A 222 -14.72 -2.10 0.97
C MET A 222 -14.10 -1.25 2.09
N ASN A 223 -13.03 -1.74 2.71
CA ASN A 223 -12.29 -1.00 3.73
C ASN A 223 -11.63 0.26 3.14
N LEU A 224 -11.07 0.16 1.94
CA LEU A 224 -10.48 1.29 1.25
C LEU A 224 -11.55 2.36 0.96
N MET A 225 -12.68 1.98 0.37
CA MET A 225 -13.79 2.91 0.09
C MET A 225 -14.31 3.56 1.39
N ARG A 226 -14.53 2.77 2.44
CA ARG A 226 -14.99 3.27 3.74
C ARG A 226 -14.03 4.28 4.37
N ASN A 227 -12.72 4.03 4.26
CA ASN A 227 -11.70 4.85 4.94
C ASN A 227 -11.28 6.08 4.12
N GLU A 228 -11.33 5.99 2.79
CA GLU A 228 -10.79 7.01 1.88
C GLU A 228 -11.87 7.88 1.23
N ARG A 229 -13.06 7.33 1.02
CA ARG A 229 -14.22 8.01 0.45
C ARG A 229 -15.48 7.69 1.27
N PRO A 230 -15.46 7.99 2.59
CA PRO A 230 -16.56 7.59 3.48
C PRO A 230 -17.89 8.21 3.07
N LEU A 231 -17.92 9.45 2.62
CA LEU A 231 -19.14 10.07 2.14
C LEU A 231 -19.77 9.29 0.98
N LEU A 232 -18.99 8.91 -0.03
CA LEU A 232 -19.46 8.12 -1.16
C LEU A 232 -19.96 6.74 -0.70
N PHE A 233 -19.20 6.06 0.16
CA PHE A 233 -19.53 4.73 0.68
C PHE A 233 -20.85 4.73 1.44
N PHE A 234 -21.00 5.63 2.42
CA PHE A 234 -22.20 5.69 3.24
C PHE A 234 -23.40 6.30 2.50
N SER A 235 -23.17 7.23 1.54
CA SER A 235 -24.24 7.77 0.70
C SER A 235 -24.83 6.70 -0.23
N LEU A 236 -24.00 5.79 -0.76
CA LEU A 236 -24.47 4.68 -1.58
C LEU A 236 -25.36 3.73 -0.76
N ILE A 237 -24.94 3.39 0.46
CA ILE A 237 -25.73 2.58 1.40
C ILE A 237 -27.02 3.29 1.75
N GLY A 238 -26.93 4.58 2.11
CA GLY A 238 -28.09 5.40 2.44
C GLY A 238 -29.09 5.51 1.30
N PHE A 239 -28.61 5.64 0.07
CA PHE A 239 -29.44 5.65 -1.13
C PHE A 239 -30.19 4.34 -1.32
N VAL A 240 -29.54 3.19 -1.09
CA VAL A 240 -30.21 1.88 -1.18
C VAL A 240 -31.34 1.79 -0.14
N PHE A 241 -31.08 2.16 1.10
CA PHE A 241 -32.12 2.17 2.14
C PHE A 241 -33.27 3.13 1.80
N ALA A 242 -32.97 4.33 1.34
CA ALA A 242 -33.96 5.31 0.93
C ALA A 242 -34.80 4.80 -0.27
N ALA A 243 -34.17 4.22 -1.28
CA ALA A 243 -34.85 3.68 -2.46
C ALA A 243 -35.80 2.53 -2.10
N VAL A 244 -35.35 1.59 -1.24
CA VAL A 244 -36.19 0.52 -0.71
C VAL A 244 -37.33 1.08 0.14
N GLY A 245 -37.04 2.06 1.00
CA GLY A 245 -38.05 2.74 1.80
C GLY A 245 -39.12 3.40 0.96
N VAL A 246 -38.72 4.18 -0.06
CA VAL A 246 -39.66 4.82 -0.99
C VAL A 246 -40.47 3.77 -1.76
N GLY A 247 -39.82 2.71 -2.27
CA GLY A 247 -40.50 1.64 -2.98
C GLY A 247 -41.59 0.94 -2.14
N LEU A 248 -41.34 0.73 -0.84
CA LEU A 248 -42.33 0.19 0.09
C LEU A 248 -43.39 1.21 0.48
N GLY A 249 -43.07 2.52 0.49
CA GLY A 249 -43.97 3.59 0.84
C GLY A 249 -44.96 3.94 -0.25
N ILE A 250 -44.58 3.85 -1.52
CA ILE A 250 -45.47 4.20 -2.66
C ILE A 250 -46.83 3.48 -2.59
N PRO A 251 -46.91 2.15 -2.42
CA PRO A 251 -48.21 1.45 -2.33
C PRO A 251 -49.06 1.90 -1.14
N VAL A 252 -48.43 2.27 -0.02
CA VAL A 252 -49.10 2.73 1.18
C VAL A 252 -49.75 4.13 0.94
N VAL A 253 -48.98 5.00 0.27
CA VAL A 253 -49.47 6.36 -0.06
C VAL A 253 -50.58 6.29 -1.10
N LEU A 254 -50.47 5.46 -2.13
CA LEU A 254 -51.53 5.28 -3.14
C LEU A 254 -52.83 4.73 -2.51
N GLU A 255 -52.72 3.69 -1.64
CA GLU A 255 -53.87 3.15 -0.92
C GLU A 255 -54.56 4.19 -0.01
N TRP A 256 -53.76 5.08 0.60
CA TRP A 256 -54.32 6.16 1.41
C TRP A 256 -55.09 7.20 0.56
N PHE A 257 -54.60 7.54 -0.64
CA PHE A 257 -55.31 8.41 -1.56
C PHE A 257 -56.65 7.82 -2.02
N ASP A 258 -56.68 6.49 -2.23
CA ASP A 258 -57.89 5.80 -2.71
C ASP A 258 -58.92 5.57 -1.59
N THR A 259 -58.47 5.27 -0.35
CA THR A 259 -59.36 4.80 0.72
C THR A 259 -59.46 5.72 1.93
N GLY A 260 -58.55 6.72 2.04
CA GLY A 260 -58.40 7.57 3.23
C GLY A 260 -57.85 6.82 4.46
N LEU A 261 -57.45 5.56 4.34
CA LEU A 261 -56.98 4.70 5.43
C LEU A 261 -55.59 4.10 5.15
N VAL A 262 -54.77 4.00 6.22
CA VAL A 262 -53.47 3.32 6.16
C VAL A 262 -53.64 1.88 6.64
N ARG A 263 -54.02 0.96 5.76
CA ARG A 263 -54.23 -0.45 6.13
C ARG A 263 -52.94 -1.20 6.35
N ARG A 264 -51.86 -0.83 5.65
CA ARG A 264 -50.53 -1.44 5.73
C ARG A 264 -49.62 -0.73 6.72
N PHE A 265 -50.14 -0.54 7.97
CA PHE A 265 -49.42 0.19 9.01
C PHE A 265 -48.01 -0.30 9.31
N PRO A 266 -47.71 -1.66 9.39
CA PRO A 266 -46.35 -2.15 9.57
C PRO A 266 -45.42 -1.75 8.39
N THR A 267 -45.92 -1.76 7.15
CA THR A 267 -45.15 -1.35 5.96
C THR A 267 -44.86 0.16 5.99
N ALA A 268 -45.80 0.98 6.45
CA ALA A 268 -45.59 2.42 6.61
C ALA A 268 -44.46 2.73 7.62
N ILE A 269 -44.46 2.01 8.76
CA ILE A 269 -43.42 2.17 9.77
C ILE A 269 -42.06 1.72 9.19
N LEU A 270 -42.00 0.56 8.51
CA LEU A 270 -40.77 0.06 7.93
C LEU A 270 -40.22 1.03 6.87
N SER A 271 -41.07 1.52 5.97
CA SER A 271 -40.71 2.53 4.97
C SER A 271 -40.07 3.77 5.58
N SER A 272 -40.73 4.32 6.60
CA SER A 272 -40.26 5.51 7.34
C SER A 272 -38.91 5.23 8.05
N ALA A 273 -38.81 4.07 8.71
CA ALA A 273 -37.56 3.66 9.39
C ALA A 273 -36.38 3.52 8.41
N LEU A 274 -36.59 2.94 7.23
CA LEU A 274 -35.58 2.86 6.19
C LEU A 274 -35.16 4.24 5.67
N GLY A 275 -36.10 5.15 5.52
CA GLY A 275 -35.81 6.55 5.18
C GLY A 275 -34.90 7.22 6.22
N VAL A 276 -35.24 7.07 7.50
CA VAL A 276 -34.41 7.61 8.61
C VAL A 276 -33.01 6.99 8.62
N ILE A 277 -32.91 5.67 8.44
CA ILE A 277 -31.61 4.97 8.33
C ILE A 277 -30.81 5.55 7.17
N GLY A 278 -31.45 5.79 6.01
CA GLY A 278 -30.81 6.41 4.86
C GLY A 278 -30.18 7.77 5.18
N VAL A 279 -30.95 8.65 5.85
CA VAL A 279 -30.46 9.97 6.29
C VAL A 279 -29.31 9.84 7.29
N VAL A 280 -29.42 8.94 8.27
CA VAL A 280 -28.36 8.68 9.26
C VAL A 280 -27.08 8.18 8.57
N CYS A 281 -27.18 7.31 7.56
CA CYS A 281 -26.03 6.87 6.79
C CYS A 281 -25.32 8.06 6.10
N VAL A 282 -26.06 8.95 5.45
CA VAL A 282 -25.47 10.13 4.79
C VAL A 282 -24.81 11.06 5.83
N ALA A 283 -25.46 11.32 6.96
CA ALA A 283 -24.88 12.12 8.03
C ALA A 283 -23.58 11.51 8.59
N THR A 284 -23.58 10.19 8.80
CA THR A 284 -22.37 9.44 9.20
C THR A 284 -21.27 9.58 8.15
N GLY A 285 -21.61 9.49 6.86
CA GLY A 285 -20.69 9.69 5.75
C GLY A 285 -20.01 11.06 5.77
N LEU A 286 -20.79 12.13 6.02
CA LEU A 286 -20.29 13.50 6.14
C LEU A 286 -19.30 13.66 7.29
N ILE A 287 -19.65 13.14 8.47
CA ILE A 287 -18.79 13.21 9.66
C ILE A 287 -17.47 12.46 9.42
N LEU A 288 -17.55 11.25 8.88
CA LEU A 288 -16.35 10.45 8.61
C LEU A 288 -15.48 11.03 7.49
N ASP A 289 -16.06 11.74 6.52
CA ASP A 289 -15.32 12.44 5.47
C ASP A 289 -14.49 13.59 6.04
N LEU A 290 -15.05 14.34 6.99
CA LEU A 290 -14.33 15.38 7.73
C LEU A 290 -13.16 14.78 8.52
N VAL A 291 -13.37 13.65 9.21
CA VAL A 291 -12.30 12.93 9.92
C VAL A 291 -11.20 12.45 8.97
N ALA A 292 -11.58 11.93 7.81
CA ALA A 292 -10.63 11.51 6.78
C ALA A 292 -9.83 12.71 6.23
N HIS A 293 -10.44 13.87 6.12
CA HIS A 293 -9.78 15.12 5.70
C HIS A 293 -8.71 15.54 6.71
N VAL A 294 -9.04 15.63 7.99
CA VAL A 294 -8.09 15.95 9.07
C VAL A 294 -6.92 14.95 9.11
N ARG A 295 -7.20 13.65 8.91
CA ARG A 295 -6.15 12.63 8.82
C ARG A 295 -5.19 12.88 7.66
N ARG A 296 -5.70 13.26 6.49
CA ARG A 296 -4.87 13.60 5.31
C ARG A 296 -4.01 14.84 5.57
N GLU A 297 -4.54 15.85 6.23
CA GLU A 297 -3.77 17.04 6.63
C GLU A 297 -2.64 16.69 7.59
N SER A 298 -2.89 15.86 8.60
CA SER A 298 -1.85 15.39 9.54
C SER A 298 -0.71 14.65 8.84
N LYS A 299 -1.04 13.76 7.87
CA LYS A 299 -0.03 13.09 7.03
C LYS A 299 0.79 14.11 6.23
N ARG A 300 0.14 15.12 5.68
CA ARG A 300 0.81 16.17 4.88
C ARG A 300 1.75 16.99 5.73
N LEU A 301 1.39 17.32 6.95
CA LEU A 301 2.28 18.01 7.88
C LEU A 301 3.53 17.16 8.18
N ALA A 302 3.37 15.86 8.45
CA ALA A 302 4.49 14.95 8.65
C ALA A 302 5.41 14.87 7.41
N TYR A 303 4.82 14.79 6.21
CA TYR A 303 5.58 14.79 4.96
C TYR A 303 6.42 16.08 4.77
N LEU A 304 5.86 17.23 5.10
CA LEU A 304 6.53 18.52 4.94
C LEU A 304 7.69 18.73 5.92
N GLN A 305 7.80 17.93 6.98
CA GLN A 305 8.93 17.98 7.93
C GLN A 305 10.23 17.42 7.35
N HIS A 306 10.17 16.69 6.24
CA HIS A 306 11.33 16.05 5.64
C HIS A 306 11.65 16.62 4.27
N PRO A 307 12.94 16.94 3.99
CA PRO A 307 13.35 17.45 2.69
C PRO A 307 13.19 16.39 1.58
N ALA A 308 13.13 16.86 0.34
CA ALA A 308 13.18 15.98 -0.82
C ALA A 308 14.51 15.22 -0.90
N PRO A 309 14.53 14.01 -1.50
CA PRO A 309 15.77 13.27 -1.70
C PRO A 309 16.70 14.05 -2.62
N ARG A 310 17.86 14.44 -2.11
CA ARG A 310 18.88 15.19 -2.87
C ARG A 310 20.24 14.63 -2.55
N SER A 311 21.10 14.44 -3.54
CA SER A 311 22.51 14.18 -3.27
C SER A 311 23.12 15.38 -2.52
N LYS A 312 24.02 15.13 -1.57
CA LYS A 312 24.68 16.19 -0.79
C LYS A 312 25.32 17.23 -1.72
N ARG A 313 25.92 16.80 -2.83
CA ARG A 313 26.51 17.70 -3.87
C ARG A 313 25.49 18.63 -4.51
N ARG A 314 24.26 18.15 -4.79
CA ARG A 314 23.23 19.03 -5.34
C ARG A 314 22.74 20.03 -4.30
N ALA A 315 22.70 19.66 -3.03
CA ALA A 315 22.41 20.57 -1.94
C ALA A 315 23.51 21.63 -1.77
N GLU A 316 24.78 21.24 -1.82
CA GLU A 316 25.95 22.16 -1.76
C GLU A 316 26.00 23.07 -2.97
N ALA A 317 25.75 22.58 -4.18
CA ALA A 317 25.70 23.40 -5.40
C ALA A 317 24.56 24.43 -5.39
N ILE A 318 23.42 24.11 -4.78
CA ILE A 318 22.32 25.06 -4.58
C ILE A 318 22.72 26.09 -3.53
N ALA A 319 23.25 25.67 -2.38
CA ALA A 319 23.70 26.57 -1.32
C ALA A 319 24.78 27.55 -1.80
N GLN A 320 25.73 27.10 -2.64
CA GLN A 320 26.73 27.97 -3.26
C GLN A 320 26.13 28.99 -4.24
N ARG A 321 25.05 28.64 -4.97
CA ARG A 321 24.34 29.55 -5.86
C ARG A 321 23.47 30.56 -5.12
N GLU A 322 22.97 30.23 -3.96
CA GLU A 322 22.18 31.13 -3.11
C GLU A 322 23.07 32.08 -2.30
N ALA A 323 24.38 31.78 -2.16
CA ALA A 323 25.36 32.60 -1.44
C ALA A 323 26.14 33.54 -2.39
N SER A 324 26.00 33.41 -3.70
CA SER A 324 26.62 34.25 -4.74
C SER A 324 25.61 35.24 -5.34
#